data_9fb0b57cf761d0e7da0bd38de0893b93
#
_entry.id   9fb0b57cf761d0e7da0bd38de0893b93
#
_cell.length_a   1.000
_cell.length_b   1.000
_cell.length_c   1.000
_cell.angle_alpha   90.00
_cell.angle_beta   90.00
_cell.angle_gamma   90.00
#
_symmetry.space_group_name_H-M   'P 1'
#
loop_
_entity.id
_entity.type
_entity.pdbx_description
1 polymer ?
#
loop_
_entity_poly.entity_id
_entity_poly.type
_entity_poly.pdbx_seq_one_letter_code
_entity_poly.pdbx_strand_id
1 'polypeptide(L)'
;MSRPHNFGAMMVQYSHADGMIAGNQSMPASVFRSVITIMKPLPEVPRIYGAMIMVAPHLQHFGRDGILFMADCGIIPDPDVKQLASIAIETGKLAYHFLGRTPRVAMLSHSTKGSANSESPKKMAAATVLAKKIISDDRLDIEISGEVQIDVALDASAAEIKSPDIKANENSHTKTTDIQN
;
A
#
# COMPACT_ATOMS: atom_id res chain seq x y z
N MET A 1 -10.36 -31.77 12.63
CA MET A 1 -9.63 -31.98 11.40
C MET A 1 -10.53 -31.59 10.22
N SER A 2 -10.17 -31.02 9.32
CA SER A 2 -9.12 -30.26 8.71
C SER A 2 -9.78 -29.40 7.69
N ARG A 3 -9.89 -28.16 8.02
CA ARG A 3 -10.35 -27.21 6.99
C ARG A 3 -9.25 -27.19 5.94
N PRO A 4 -9.52 -27.31 4.65
CA PRO A 4 -8.51 -27.31 3.60
C PRO A 4 -7.54 -26.13 3.68
N HIS A 5 -8.03 -24.95 4.11
CA HIS A 5 -7.24 -23.76 4.33
C HIS A 5 -6.17 -23.91 5.42
N ASN A 6 -6.47 -24.66 6.50
CA ASN A 6 -5.49 -24.94 7.53
C ASN A 6 -4.36 -25.82 7.00
N PHE A 7 -4.70 -26.82 6.20
CA PHE A 7 -3.71 -27.69 5.59
C PHE A 7 -2.80 -26.92 4.61
N GLY A 8 -3.41 -26.12 3.73
CA GLY A 8 -2.64 -25.28 2.80
C GLY A 8 -1.74 -24.27 3.53
N ALA A 9 -2.24 -23.60 4.57
CA ALA A 9 -1.45 -22.69 5.38
C ALA A 9 -0.27 -23.40 6.09
N MET A 10 -0.47 -24.63 6.56
CA MET A 10 0.62 -25.43 7.13
C MET A 10 1.66 -25.83 6.06
N MET A 11 1.24 -26.18 4.87
CA MET A 11 2.19 -26.49 3.78
C MET A 11 3.11 -25.30 3.50
N VAL A 12 2.56 -24.07 3.44
CA VAL A 12 3.36 -22.85 3.26
C VAL A 12 4.24 -22.60 4.48
N GLN A 13 3.69 -22.69 5.70
CA GLN A 13 4.44 -22.43 6.94
C GLN A 13 5.66 -23.36 7.10
N TYR A 14 5.55 -24.60 6.64
CA TYR A 14 6.64 -25.61 6.73
C TYR A 14 7.44 -25.76 5.44
N SER A 15 7.31 -24.80 4.52
CA SER A 15 8.06 -24.79 3.24
C SER A 15 7.82 -26.01 2.36
N HIS A 16 6.64 -26.63 2.47
CA HIS A 16 6.19 -27.68 1.55
C HIS A 16 5.51 -27.10 0.31
N ALA A 17 5.20 -25.80 0.32
CA ALA A 17 4.70 -25.02 -0.81
C ALA A 17 5.18 -23.58 -0.66
N ASP A 18 5.38 -22.88 -1.78
CA ASP A 18 5.82 -21.48 -1.81
C ASP A 18 4.68 -20.51 -1.56
N GLY A 19 3.44 -20.94 -1.78
CA GLY A 19 2.25 -20.11 -1.59
C GLY A 19 0.97 -20.93 -1.62
N MET A 20 -0.14 -20.28 -1.26
CA MET A 20 -1.47 -20.87 -1.27
C MET A 20 -2.45 -19.94 -1.99
N ILE A 21 -3.19 -20.48 -2.94
CA ILE A 21 -4.34 -19.81 -3.57
C ILE A 21 -5.62 -20.36 -2.95
N ALA A 22 -6.47 -19.47 -2.45
CA ALA A 22 -7.72 -19.85 -1.80
C ALA A 22 -8.79 -18.77 -2.00
N GLY A 23 -10.06 -19.13 -1.76
CA GLY A 23 -11.16 -18.15 -1.68
C GLY A 23 -12.26 -18.30 -2.73
N ASN A 24 -12.07 -19.11 -3.79
CA ASN A 24 -13.07 -19.19 -4.87
C ASN A 24 -14.42 -19.78 -4.42
N GLN A 25 -14.43 -20.65 -3.42
CA GLN A 25 -15.64 -21.28 -2.83
C GLN A 25 -15.68 -21.13 -1.30
N SER A 26 -15.01 -20.13 -0.75
CA SER A 26 -14.88 -19.96 0.68
C SER A 26 -15.04 -18.51 1.07
N MET A 27 -15.62 -18.26 2.23
CA MET A 27 -15.67 -16.93 2.81
C MET A 27 -14.23 -16.44 3.10
N PRO A 28 -13.86 -15.24 2.66
CA PRO A 28 -12.51 -14.68 2.91
C PRO A 28 -12.08 -14.76 4.37
N ALA A 29 -13.00 -14.47 5.30
CA ALA A 29 -12.74 -14.56 6.73
C ALA A 29 -12.28 -15.95 7.21
N SER A 30 -12.72 -17.04 6.55
CA SER A 30 -12.28 -18.40 6.88
C SER A 30 -10.83 -18.63 6.47
N VAL A 31 -10.44 -18.12 5.31
CA VAL A 31 -9.07 -18.19 4.79
C VAL A 31 -8.15 -17.37 5.67
N PHE A 32 -8.48 -16.10 5.93
CA PHE A 32 -7.69 -15.20 6.77
C PHE A 32 -7.49 -15.76 8.18
N ARG A 33 -8.53 -16.34 8.78
CA ARG A 33 -8.41 -16.98 10.09
C ARG A 33 -7.37 -18.11 10.08
N SER A 34 -7.35 -18.94 9.05
CA SER A 34 -6.37 -20.01 8.91
C SER A 34 -4.95 -19.45 8.75
N VAL A 35 -4.78 -18.44 7.91
CA VAL A 35 -3.49 -17.76 7.72
C VAL A 35 -2.98 -17.16 9.01
N ILE A 36 -3.79 -16.32 9.70
CA ILE A 36 -3.40 -15.64 10.93
C ILE A 36 -3.09 -16.63 12.07
N THR A 37 -3.80 -17.76 12.12
CA THR A 37 -3.59 -18.76 13.19
C THR A 37 -2.35 -19.62 12.98
N ILE A 38 -1.98 -19.89 11.73
CA ILE A 38 -0.96 -20.90 11.40
C ILE A 38 0.33 -20.26 10.93
N MET A 39 0.24 -19.25 10.07
CA MET A 39 1.42 -18.59 9.51
C MET A 39 1.96 -17.54 10.46
N LYS A 40 3.27 -17.53 10.64
CA LYS A 40 3.96 -16.50 11.41
C LYS A 40 4.33 -15.36 10.48
N PRO A 41 4.08 -14.10 10.87
CA PRO A 41 4.59 -12.96 10.12
C PRO A 41 6.11 -12.94 10.14
N LEU A 42 6.72 -12.24 9.19
CA LEU A 42 8.16 -11.99 9.20
C LEU A 42 8.55 -11.21 10.48
N PRO A 43 9.74 -11.44 11.03
CA PRO A 43 10.18 -10.78 12.28
C PRO A 43 10.10 -9.25 12.23
N GLU A 44 10.35 -8.68 11.05
CA GLU A 44 10.36 -7.23 10.82
C GLU A 44 8.97 -6.66 10.46
N VAL A 45 7.99 -7.54 10.16
CA VAL A 45 6.62 -7.15 9.80
C VAL A 45 5.67 -7.62 10.88
N PRO A 46 5.33 -6.77 11.85
CA PRO A 46 4.66 -7.20 13.08
C PRO A 46 3.23 -7.70 12.88
N ARG A 47 2.64 -7.48 11.70
CA ARG A 47 1.24 -7.88 11.44
C ARG A 47 1.01 -8.24 9.97
N ILE A 48 0.11 -9.19 9.77
CA ILE A 48 -0.41 -9.57 8.45
C ILE A 48 -1.40 -8.48 8.00
N TYR A 49 -1.31 -8.04 6.76
CA TYR A 49 -2.24 -7.11 6.11
C TYR A 49 -2.57 -7.61 4.70
N GLY A 50 -3.65 -7.08 4.10
CA GLY A 50 -4.08 -7.43 2.76
C GLY A 50 -3.60 -6.42 1.73
N ALA A 51 -2.93 -6.90 0.68
CA ALA A 51 -2.61 -6.09 -0.48
C ALA A 51 -3.36 -6.58 -1.72
N MET A 52 -3.86 -5.64 -2.51
CA MET A 52 -4.50 -5.90 -3.79
C MET A 52 -3.66 -5.26 -4.90
N ILE A 53 -3.39 -6.03 -5.94
CA ILE A 53 -2.75 -5.52 -7.17
C ILE A 53 -3.84 -5.40 -8.21
N MET A 54 -4.15 -4.16 -8.60
CA MET A 54 -5.11 -3.86 -9.65
C MET A 54 -4.36 -3.63 -10.96
N VAL A 55 -4.82 -4.29 -12.02
CA VAL A 55 -4.25 -4.15 -13.36
C VAL A 55 -5.36 -3.69 -14.31
N ALA A 56 -5.24 -2.47 -14.81
CA ALA A 56 -6.21 -1.84 -15.72
C ALA A 56 -5.48 -1.33 -16.98
N PRO A 57 -5.23 -2.20 -17.98
CA PRO A 57 -4.41 -1.85 -19.15
C PRO A 57 -4.98 -0.70 -19.99
N HIS A 58 -6.27 -0.42 -19.87
CA HIS A 58 -6.94 0.71 -20.54
C HIS A 58 -6.80 2.05 -19.80
N LEU A 59 -6.28 2.03 -18.57
CA LEU A 59 -6.08 3.20 -17.71
C LEU A 59 -4.57 3.41 -17.44
N GLN A 60 -3.76 3.42 -18.49
CA GLN A 60 -2.29 3.45 -18.40
C GLN A 60 -1.73 4.70 -17.70
N HIS A 61 -2.52 5.79 -17.62
CA HIS A 61 -2.16 7.00 -16.91
C HIS A 61 -2.23 6.86 -15.37
N PHE A 62 -2.90 5.82 -14.86
CA PHE A 62 -2.89 5.52 -13.42
C PHE A 62 -1.75 4.58 -13.07
N GLY A 63 -0.96 4.93 -12.06
CA GLY A 63 0.18 4.17 -11.62
C GLY A 63 1.22 3.98 -12.73
N ARG A 64 1.75 2.77 -12.87
CA ARG A 64 2.59 2.37 -14.00
C ARG A 64 1.83 1.39 -14.88
N ASP A 65 1.60 1.77 -16.13
CA ASP A 65 0.94 0.92 -17.13
C ASP A 65 -0.44 0.40 -16.65
N GLY A 66 -1.15 1.21 -15.86
CA GLY A 66 -2.41 0.85 -15.24
C GLY A 66 -2.30 -0.08 -14.04
N ILE A 67 -1.12 -0.22 -13.42
CA ILE A 67 -0.91 -1.06 -12.24
C ILE A 67 -0.92 -0.21 -10.98
N LEU A 68 -1.82 -0.54 -10.05
CA LEU A 68 -1.95 0.09 -8.74
C LEU A 68 -1.92 -0.96 -7.63
N PHE A 69 -1.19 -0.64 -6.56
CA PHE A 69 -1.19 -1.42 -5.32
C PHE A 69 -2.08 -0.73 -4.29
N MET A 70 -2.97 -1.47 -3.65
CA MET A 70 -3.85 -0.97 -2.59
C MET A 70 -3.72 -1.83 -1.35
N ALA A 71 -3.60 -1.23 -0.16
CA ALA A 71 -3.54 -1.89 1.13
C ALA A 71 -3.97 -0.91 2.27
N ASP A 72 -4.51 -1.36 3.40
CA ASP A 72 -4.99 -2.71 3.67
C ASP A 72 -6.40 -2.90 3.09
N CYS A 73 -6.65 -4.03 2.48
CA CYS A 73 -7.93 -4.31 1.82
C CYS A 73 -8.92 -5.08 2.72
N GLY A 74 -8.81 -4.97 4.05
CA GLY A 74 -9.82 -5.47 4.98
C GLY A 74 -9.38 -6.61 5.90
N ILE A 75 -8.10 -6.69 6.27
CA ILE A 75 -7.61 -7.60 7.30
C ILE A 75 -7.58 -6.93 8.67
N ILE A 76 -7.16 -5.67 8.74
CA ILE A 76 -7.10 -4.90 9.98
C ILE A 76 -8.23 -3.86 9.97
N PRO A 77 -9.31 -4.06 10.76
CA PRO A 77 -10.49 -3.20 10.69
C PRO A 77 -10.21 -1.74 11.09
N ASP A 78 -9.37 -1.52 12.09
CA ASP A 78 -9.00 -0.18 12.56
C ASP A 78 -7.51 -0.13 12.90
N PRO A 79 -6.64 0.06 11.89
CA PRO A 79 -5.21 0.08 12.10
C PRO A 79 -4.79 1.34 12.87
N ASP A 80 -3.86 1.16 13.81
CA ASP A 80 -3.21 2.27 14.52
C ASP A 80 -2.16 2.97 13.64
N VAL A 81 -1.59 4.07 14.16
CA VAL A 81 -0.57 4.89 13.46
C VAL A 81 0.65 4.06 13.03
N LYS A 82 1.11 3.16 13.89
CA LYS A 82 2.29 2.33 13.58
C LYS A 82 1.96 1.27 12.53
N GLN A 83 0.77 0.68 12.62
CA GLN A 83 0.28 -0.29 11.64
C GLN A 83 0.12 0.35 10.27
N LEU A 84 -0.49 1.53 10.19
CA LEU A 84 -0.63 2.28 8.93
C LEU A 84 0.71 2.62 8.30
N ALA A 85 1.68 3.06 9.09
CA ALA A 85 3.03 3.34 8.61
C ALA A 85 3.72 2.07 8.08
N SER A 86 3.60 0.95 8.80
CA SER A 86 4.15 -0.34 8.37
C SER A 86 3.49 -0.84 7.09
N ILE A 87 2.15 -0.78 6.98
CA ILE A 87 1.41 -1.16 5.77
C ILE A 87 1.91 -0.35 4.56
N ALA A 88 2.08 0.96 4.72
CA ALA A 88 2.54 1.83 3.65
C ALA A 88 3.96 1.44 3.16
N ILE A 89 4.89 1.23 4.10
CA ILE A 89 6.26 0.87 3.79
C ILE A 89 6.34 -0.50 3.13
N GLU A 90 5.69 -1.50 3.69
CA GLU A 90 5.74 -2.86 3.14
C GLU A 90 5.02 -2.96 1.79
N THR A 91 3.93 -2.20 1.58
CA THR A 91 3.28 -2.09 0.27
C THR A 91 4.20 -1.38 -0.74
N GLY A 92 4.93 -0.36 -0.32
CA GLY A 92 5.95 0.29 -1.14
C GLY A 92 7.06 -0.68 -1.54
N LYS A 93 7.62 -1.46 -0.59
CA LYS A 93 8.61 -2.49 -0.90
C LYS A 93 8.08 -3.55 -1.87
N LEU A 94 6.83 -3.98 -1.69
CA LEU A 94 6.16 -4.91 -2.59
C LEU A 94 6.05 -4.32 -4.01
N ALA A 95 5.61 -3.08 -4.13
CA ALA A 95 5.50 -2.38 -5.42
C ALA A 95 6.89 -2.21 -6.09
N TYR A 96 7.91 -1.86 -5.33
CA TYR A 96 9.29 -1.80 -5.83
C TYR A 96 9.75 -3.15 -6.39
N HIS A 97 9.49 -4.23 -5.65
CA HIS A 97 9.86 -5.59 -6.09
C HIS A 97 9.22 -5.97 -7.43
N PHE A 98 7.94 -5.64 -7.63
CA PHE A 98 7.24 -5.97 -8.88
C PHE A 98 7.56 -5.03 -10.04
N LEU A 99 7.76 -3.75 -9.76
CA LEU A 99 7.87 -2.71 -10.80
C LEU A 99 9.32 -2.31 -11.09
N GLY A 100 10.27 -2.65 -10.22
CA GLY A 100 11.71 -2.35 -10.38
C GLY A 100 12.04 -0.86 -10.39
N ARG A 101 11.24 -0.01 -9.73
CA ARG A 101 11.46 1.43 -9.64
C ARG A 101 10.86 2.00 -8.35
N THR A 102 11.32 3.20 -7.95
CA THR A 102 10.83 3.93 -6.79
C THR A 102 9.30 4.04 -6.81
N PRO A 103 8.60 3.44 -5.83
CA PRO A 103 7.16 3.55 -5.73
C PRO A 103 6.74 4.88 -5.10
N ARG A 104 5.62 5.42 -5.56
CA ARG A 104 4.96 6.57 -4.94
C ARG A 104 3.76 6.10 -4.15
N VAL A 105 3.81 6.27 -2.84
CA VAL A 105 2.77 5.82 -1.90
C VAL A 105 1.92 7.02 -1.47
N ALA A 106 0.61 6.91 -1.63
CA ALA A 106 -0.35 7.87 -1.14
C ALA A 106 -1.09 7.32 0.10
N MET A 107 -1.01 8.03 1.22
CA MET A 107 -1.75 7.71 2.44
C MET A 107 -3.16 8.30 2.33
N LEU A 108 -4.12 7.43 1.98
CA LEU A 108 -5.47 7.86 1.60
C LEU A 108 -6.36 8.20 2.80
N SER A 109 -7.09 9.29 2.68
CA SER A 109 -8.09 9.75 3.64
C SER A 109 -9.26 10.42 2.90
N HIS A 110 -10.35 10.70 3.60
CA HIS A 110 -11.39 11.59 3.11
C HIS A 110 -10.99 13.08 3.22
N SER A 111 -9.82 13.38 3.73
CA SER A 111 -9.22 14.70 3.91
C SER A 111 -7.94 14.82 3.09
N THR A 112 -7.62 16.03 2.66
CA THR A 112 -6.35 16.39 2.07
C THR A 112 -5.70 17.49 2.90
N LYS A 113 -4.51 17.19 3.47
CA LYS A 113 -3.68 18.14 4.24
C LYS A 113 -4.45 18.94 5.27
N GLY A 114 -5.24 18.28 6.12
CA GLY A 114 -5.97 18.90 7.22
C GLY A 114 -7.28 19.56 6.83
N SER A 115 -7.83 19.33 5.64
CA SER A 115 -9.12 19.87 5.22
C SER A 115 -10.30 19.38 6.07
N ALA A 116 -10.15 18.28 6.79
CA ALA A 116 -11.13 17.79 7.76
C ALA A 116 -10.50 17.56 9.14
N ASN A 117 -11.20 18.01 10.18
CA ASN A 117 -10.73 17.94 11.57
C ASN A 117 -11.38 16.78 12.34
N SER A 118 -11.18 15.54 11.88
CA SER A 118 -11.65 14.32 12.54
C SER A 118 -10.49 13.39 12.90
N GLU A 119 -10.74 12.37 13.71
CA GLU A 119 -9.70 11.45 14.20
C GLU A 119 -9.01 10.68 13.08
N SER A 120 -9.76 10.20 12.08
CA SER A 120 -9.25 9.37 11.00
C SER A 120 -8.19 10.09 10.15
N PRO A 121 -8.40 11.33 9.63
CA PRO A 121 -7.36 12.10 8.94
C PRO A 121 -6.14 12.38 9.81
N LYS A 122 -6.33 12.74 11.08
CA LYS A 122 -5.23 13.00 12.01
C LYS A 122 -4.37 11.76 12.21
N LYS A 123 -5.01 10.59 12.35
CA LYS A 123 -4.33 9.31 12.44
C LYS A 123 -3.52 9.02 11.18
N MET A 124 -4.10 9.27 10.00
CA MET A 124 -3.43 9.07 8.71
C MET A 124 -2.25 10.04 8.52
N ALA A 125 -2.41 11.31 8.88
CA ALA A 125 -1.33 12.31 8.85
C ALA A 125 -0.17 11.90 9.77
N ALA A 126 -0.47 11.47 11.00
CA ALA A 126 0.53 10.99 11.94
C ALA A 126 1.27 9.74 11.41
N ALA A 127 0.56 8.83 10.78
CA ALA A 127 1.15 7.65 10.14
C ALA A 127 2.07 8.02 8.97
N THR A 128 1.68 9.02 8.18
CA THR A 128 2.51 9.55 7.09
C THR A 128 3.83 10.12 7.62
N VAL A 129 3.78 10.90 8.70
CA VAL A 129 4.99 11.45 9.34
C VAL A 129 5.89 10.34 9.85
N LEU A 130 5.33 9.34 10.52
CA LEU A 130 6.07 8.18 11.02
C LEU A 130 6.72 7.39 9.88
N ALA A 131 5.96 7.12 8.81
CA ALA A 131 6.48 6.39 7.65
C ALA A 131 7.61 7.16 6.96
N LYS A 132 7.50 8.48 6.77
CA LYS A 132 8.57 9.33 6.22
C LYS A 132 9.85 9.23 7.05
N LYS A 133 9.72 9.24 8.38
CA LYS A 133 10.86 9.10 9.27
C LYS A 133 11.55 7.75 9.07
N ILE A 134 10.80 6.64 9.08
CA ILE A 134 11.37 5.29 8.90
C ILE A 134 12.03 5.16 7.52
N ILE A 135 11.36 5.63 6.45
CA ILE A 135 11.90 5.64 5.09
C ILE A 135 13.26 6.37 5.03
N SER A 136 13.38 7.51 5.71
CA SER A 136 14.62 8.28 5.78
C SER A 136 15.70 7.57 6.59
N ASP A 137 15.35 7.08 7.79
CA ASP A 137 16.27 6.41 8.70
C ASP A 137 16.86 5.13 8.08
N ASP A 138 16.02 4.34 7.43
CA ASP A 138 16.37 3.07 6.78
C ASP A 138 16.85 3.24 5.32
N ARG A 139 16.86 4.47 4.79
CA ARG A 139 17.26 4.81 3.42
C ARG A 139 16.52 4.01 2.36
N LEU A 140 15.21 3.86 2.54
CA LEU A 140 14.36 3.13 1.60
C LEU A 140 14.07 3.99 0.37
N ASP A 141 14.11 3.37 -0.81
CA ASP A 141 13.74 4.02 -2.07
C ASP A 141 12.21 4.01 -2.25
N ILE A 142 11.51 4.82 -1.46
CA ILE A 142 10.06 4.96 -1.45
C ILE A 142 9.71 6.43 -1.27
N GLU A 143 8.89 6.97 -2.17
CA GLU A 143 8.26 8.29 -2.01
C GLU A 143 6.90 8.13 -1.33
N ILE A 144 6.64 8.93 -0.29
CA ILE A 144 5.36 8.87 0.44
C ILE A 144 4.77 10.25 0.68
N SER A 145 3.48 10.37 0.44
CA SER A 145 2.70 11.59 0.70
C SER A 145 1.36 11.26 1.36
N GLY A 146 0.77 12.23 2.01
CA GLY A 146 -0.54 12.10 2.69
C GLY A 146 -0.62 13.00 3.93
N GLU A 147 -1.80 13.13 4.58
CA GLU A 147 -3.02 12.46 4.11
C GLU A 147 -3.57 13.18 2.88
N VAL A 148 -4.07 12.41 1.91
CA VAL A 148 -4.66 12.92 0.68
C VAL A 148 -5.91 12.13 0.28
N GLN A 149 -6.81 12.79 -0.44
CA GLN A 149 -7.95 12.12 -1.07
C GLN A 149 -7.47 11.36 -2.32
N ILE A 150 -8.23 10.34 -2.74
CA ILE A 150 -7.86 9.50 -3.86
C ILE A 150 -7.81 10.26 -5.18
N ASP A 151 -8.68 11.22 -5.40
CA ASP A 151 -8.67 12.07 -6.59
C ASP A 151 -7.39 12.93 -6.66
N VAL A 152 -6.94 13.47 -5.51
CA VAL A 152 -5.67 14.21 -5.42
C VAL A 152 -4.47 13.29 -5.70
N ALA A 153 -4.55 12.02 -5.31
CA ALA A 153 -3.47 11.07 -5.53
C ALA A 153 -3.37 10.61 -6.99
N LEU A 154 -4.48 10.61 -7.74
CA LEU A 154 -4.57 10.03 -9.08
C LEU A 154 -4.76 11.05 -10.21
N ASP A 155 -5.23 12.27 -9.91
CA ASP A 155 -5.54 13.30 -10.91
C ASP A 155 -4.74 14.58 -10.62
N ALA A 156 -3.92 14.98 -11.60
CA ALA A 156 -3.09 16.18 -11.49
C ALA A 156 -3.93 17.47 -11.36
N SER A 157 -5.10 17.54 -12.02
CA SER A 157 -5.99 18.70 -11.94
C SER A 157 -6.60 18.83 -10.53
N ALA A 158 -7.00 17.72 -9.93
CA ALA A 158 -7.48 17.71 -8.55
C ALA A 158 -6.37 18.09 -7.56
N ALA A 159 -5.16 17.64 -7.81
CA ALA A 159 -3.99 17.98 -7.00
C ALA A 159 -3.66 19.48 -7.07
N GLU A 160 -3.75 20.10 -8.27
CA GLU A 160 -3.56 21.54 -8.43
C GLU A 160 -4.49 22.39 -7.59
N ILE A 161 -5.76 21.99 -7.54
CA ILE A 161 -6.81 22.72 -6.84
C ILE A 161 -6.72 22.53 -5.33
N LYS A 162 -6.58 21.26 -4.89
CA LYS A 162 -6.69 20.88 -3.49
C LYS A 162 -5.37 20.89 -2.72
N SER A 163 -4.25 20.78 -3.41
CA SER A 163 -2.92 20.70 -2.79
C SER A 163 -1.81 21.17 -3.74
N PRO A 164 -1.75 22.47 -4.05
CA PRO A 164 -0.77 23.04 -4.98
C PRO A 164 0.69 22.75 -4.61
N ASP A 165 0.98 22.52 -3.34
CA ASP A 165 2.33 22.18 -2.86
C ASP A 165 2.80 20.76 -3.27
N ILE A 166 1.90 19.86 -3.65
CA ILE A 166 2.27 18.53 -4.15
C ILE A 166 2.97 18.66 -5.51
N LYS A 167 2.56 19.61 -6.36
CA LYS A 167 3.19 19.85 -7.67
C LYS A 167 4.60 20.39 -7.61
N ALA A 168 4.94 21.15 -6.59
CA ALA A 168 6.29 21.67 -6.46
C ALA A 168 7.34 20.53 -6.35
N ASN A 169 6.93 19.35 -5.88
CA ASN A 169 7.80 18.16 -5.81
C ASN A 169 7.80 17.33 -7.10
N GLU A 170 6.73 17.37 -7.91
CA GLU A 170 6.67 16.60 -9.16
C GLU A 170 7.49 17.24 -10.30
N ASN A 171 7.55 18.56 -10.34
CA ASN A 171 8.33 19.30 -11.35
C ASN A 171 9.86 19.25 -11.15
N SER A 172 10.34 18.73 -10.03
CA SER A 172 11.78 18.59 -9.81
C SER A 172 12.38 17.35 -10.50
N HIS A 173 11.56 16.42 -11.02
CA HIS A 173 12.04 15.15 -11.60
C HIS A 173 11.55 14.87 -13.02
N THR A 174 10.74 15.75 -13.62
CA THR A 174 10.43 15.69 -15.06
C THR A 174 11.34 16.64 -15.85
N LYS A 175 12.62 16.38 -15.85
CA LYS A 175 13.43 16.77 -17.02
C LYS A 175 13.27 15.69 -18.06
N THR A 176 12.35 15.97 -18.95
CA THR A 176 12.23 15.45 -20.30
C THR A 176 13.61 15.12 -20.88
N THR A 177 13.89 13.87 -21.12
CA THR A 177 14.79 13.51 -22.20
C THR A 177 13.93 13.32 -23.44
N ASP A 178 13.90 14.36 -24.26
CA ASP A 178 13.50 14.25 -25.66
C ASP A 178 14.25 13.08 -26.30
N ILE A 179 13.54 12.06 -26.70
CA ILE A 179 14.03 11.10 -27.66
C ILE A 179 13.43 11.54 -28.99
N GLN A 180 14.17 12.39 -29.67
CA GLN A 180 14.07 12.49 -31.14
C GLN A 180 14.80 11.31 -31.75
N ASN A 181 14.15 10.70 -32.75
CA ASN A 181 14.52 9.67 -33.73
C ASN A 181 14.33 8.21 -33.27
#